data_f6bf208d3c3e89ab8917c278078247a7
#
_entry.id   f6bf208d3c3e89ab8917c278078247a7
#
_cell.length_a   1.000
_cell.length_b   1.000
_cell.length_c   1.000
_cell.angle_alpha   90.00
_cell.angle_beta   90.00
_cell.angle_gamma   90.00
#
_symmetry.space_group_name_H-M   'P 1'
#
loop_
_entity.id
_entity.type
_entity.pdbx_description
1 polymer ?
#
loop_
_entity_poly.entity_id
_entity_poly.type
_entity_poly.pdbx_seq_one_letter_code
_entity_poly.pdbx_strand_id
1 'polypeptide(L)'
;MRAEVITRGRPLPLPTRDNAAFYEAARRGELVFQRCAACGRFRHYPRPTCPECLSRDHAWERSTGHGTVWTWTIVRGPTLPAFEGKLPYNVVDVLMDEGVHFVSEVLDCPPEEIRAGMPVQTVFVAASDDITLVKFRRAAE
;
A
#
# COMPACT_ATOMS: atom_id res chain seq x y z
N MET A 1 4.13 -9.69 13.75
CA MET A 1 3.21 -10.68 13.15
C MET A 1 3.90 -11.33 11.97
N ARG A 2 3.82 -12.63 11.86
CA ARG A 2 4.46 -13.33 10.75
C ARG A 2 3.66 -13.17 9.47
N ALA A 3 4.35 -13.14 8.32
CA ALA A 3 3.71 -13.00 7.01
C ALA A 3 2.58 -14.02 6.77
N GLU A 4 2.78 -15.26 7.16
CA GLU A 4 1.78 -16.32 7.03
C GLU A 4 0.47 -16.02 7.75
N VAL A 5 0.55 -15.39 8.92
CA VAL A 5 -0.64 -15.00 9.70
C VAL A 5 -1.38 -13.87 9.01
N ILE A 6 -0.66 -12.94 8.41
CA ILE A 6 -1.24 -11.77 7.75
C ILE A 6 -1.93 -12.17 6.45
N THR A 7 -1.34 -13.07 5.68
CA THR A 7 -1.77 -13.33 4.30
C THR A 7 -2.60 -14.60 4.14
N ARG A 8 -2.58 -15.50 5.12
CA ARG A 8 -3.24 -16.81 5.03
C ARG A 8 -4.73 -16.68 4.69
N GLY A 9 -5.13 -17.32 3.59
CA GLY A 9 -6.51 -17.35 3.13
C GLY A 9 -7.01 -16.06 2.51
N ARG A 10 -6.23 -14.99 2.48
CA ARG A 10 -6.62 -13.73 1.83
C ARG A 10 -6.50 -13.85 0.31
N PRO A 11 -7.44 -13.26 -0.44
CA PRO A 11 -7.26 -13.13 -1.88
C PRO A 11 -5.98 -12.37 -2.20
N LEU A 12 -5.23 -12.83 -3.20
CA LEU A 12 -4.03 -12.15 -3.65
C LEU A 12 -4.31 -11.31 -4.89
N PRO A 13 -3.61 -10.19 -5.09
CA PRO A 13 -3.74 -9.43 -6.31
C PRO A 13 -3.24 -10.22 -7.50
N LEU A 14 -3.88 -10.00 -8.66
CA LEU A 14 -3.42 -10.52 -9.94
C LEU A 14 -2.77 -9.36 -10.69
N PRO A 15 -1.43 -9.39 -10.89
CA PRO A 15 -0.76 -8.33 -11.62
C PRO A 15 -1.31 -8.19 -13.03
N THR A 16 -1.48 -6.94 -13.44
CA THR A 16 -1.93 -6.56 -14.76
C THR A 16 -0.79 -5.88 -15.52
N ARG A 17 -1.02 -5.58 -16.78
CA ARG A 17 -0.07 -4.82 -17.60
C ARG A 17 0.31 -3.49 -16.95
N ASP A 18 -0.65 -2.82 -16.31
CA ASP A 18 -0.43 -1.48 -15.74
C ASP A 18 0.29 -1.51 -14.40
N ASN A 19 0.16 -2.58 -13.63
CA ASN A 19 0.71 -2.66 -12.27
C ASN A 19 1.81 -3.72 -12.08
N ALA A 20 2.18 -4.44 -13.13
CA ALA A 20 3.20 -5.50 -13.00
C ALA A 20 4.52 -4.96 -12.47
N ALA A 21 4.96 -3.79 -12.92
CA ALA A 21 6.20 -3.17 -12.47
C ALA A 21 6.16 -2.80 -10.98
N PHE A 22 4.99 -2.39 -10.48
CA PHE A 22 4.78 -2.12 -9.06
C PHE A 22 5.02 -3.37 -8.21
N TYR A 23 4.41 -4.50 -8.58
CA TYR A 23 4.57 -5.76 -7.84
C TYR A 23 5.96 -6.36 -7.97
N GLU A 24 6.60 -6.23 -9.11
CA GLU A 24 7.99 -6.66 -9.28
C GLU A 24 8.94 -5.87 -8.38
N ALA A 25 8.77 -4.56 -8.28
CA ALA A 25 9.54 -3.73 -7.39
C ALA A 25 9.31 -4.13 -5.92
N ALA A 26 8.07 -4.36 -5.54
CA ALA A 26 7.71 -4.79 -4.18
C ALA A 26 8.42 -6.10 -3.81
N ARG A 27 8.56 -7.04 -4.73
CA ARG A 27 9.30 -8.29 -4.51
C ARG A 27 10.78 -8.02 -4.18
N ARG A 28 11.35 -6.97 -4.70
CA ARG A 28 12.73 -6.56 -4.41
C ARG A 28 12.84 -5.67 -3.17
N GLY A 29 11.74 -5.41 -2.48
CA GLY A 29 11.72 -4.52 -1.33
C GLY A 29 11.76 -3.04 -1.69
N GLU A 30 11.23 -2.69 -2.86
CA GLU A 30 11.17 -1.32 -3.33
C GLU A 30 9.72 -0.90 -3.55
N LEU A 31 9.36 0.27 -3.02
CA LEU A 31 8.08 0.91 -3.33
C LEU A 31 8.31 1.91 -4.45
N VAL A 32 7.57 1.75 -5.55
CA VAL A 32 7.69 2.65 -6.70
C VAL A 32 6.31 3.22 -7.06
N PHE A 33 6.29 4.46 -7.53
CA PHE A 33 5.09 5.10 -8.05
C PHE A 33 5.34 5.57 -9.48
N GLN A 34 4.26 5.62 -10.26
CA GLN A 34 4.32 6.22 -11.59
C GLN A 34 4.49 7.73 -11.44
N ARG A 35 5.38 8.29 -12.24
CA ARG A 35 5.52 9.74 -12.38
C ARG A 35 5.32 10.12 -13.83
N CYS A 36 4.38 11.03 -14.10
CA CYS A 36 4.13 11.50 -15.45
C CYS A 36 5.37 12.19 -16.02
N ALA A 37 5.80 11.78 -17.21
CA ALA A 37 6.94 12.37 -17.88
C ALA A 37 6.64 13.78 -18.44
N ALA A 38 5.37 14.09 -18.69
CA ALA A 38 4.95 15.37 -19.24
C ALA A 38 4.75 16.43 -18.17
N CYS A 39 3.97 16.16 -17.11
CA CYS A 39 3.65 17.17 -16.08
C CYS A 39 4.39 16.96 -14.75
N GLY A 40 5.10 15.85 -14.58
CA GLY A 40 5.91 15.56 -13.40
C GLY A 40 5.14 15.10 -12.17
N ARG A 41 3.83 14.94 -12.26
CA ARG A 41 3.03 14.50 -11.11
C ARG A 41 3.14 13.00 -10.88
N PHE A 42 3.23 12.63 -9.62
CA PHE A 42 3.10 11.24 -9.21
C PHE A 42 1.63 10.81 -9.24
N ARG A 43 1.40 9.52 -9.47
CA ARG A 43 0.08 8.92 -9.35
C ARG A 43 0.15 7.52 -8.74
N HIS A 44 -0.85 7.21 -8.01
CA HIS A 44 -1.14 5.88 -7.48
C HIS A 44 -2.67 5.78 -7.32
N TYR A 45 -3.34 4.79 -7.83
CA TYR A 45 -2.85 3.50 -8.31
C TYR A 45 -2.39 3.58 -9.78
N PRO A 46 -1.62 2.54 -10.25
CA PRO A 46 -1.09 2.56 -11.62
C PRO A 46 -2.18 2.67 -12.69
N ARG A 47 -1.96 3.57 -13.63
CA ARG A 47 -2.89 3.87 -14.74
C ARG A 47 -2.12 4.09 -16.02
N PRO A 48 -2.72 3.77 -17.19
CA PRO A 48 -2.06 4.02 -18.47
C PRO A 48 -1.96 5.51 -18.83
N THR A 49 -2.80 6.35 -18.24
CA THR A 49 -2.92 7.76 -18.62
C THR A 49 -2.88 8.64 -17.38
N CYS A 50 -2.14 9.75 -17.45
CA CYS A 50 -2.13 10.75 -16.39
C CYS A 50 -3.52 11.41 -16.26
N PRO A 51 -4.12 11.44 -15.05
CA PRO A 51 -5.43 12.08 -14.88
C PRO A 51 -5.40 13.61 -15.01
N GLU A 52 -4.22 14.21 -14.91
CA GLU A 52 -4.08 15.68 -14.95
C GLU A 52 -3.85 16.20 -16.36
N CYS A 53 -2.93 15.60 -17.12
CA CYS A 53 -2.55 16.10 -18.44
C CYS A 53 -2.81 15.12 -19.60
N LEU A 54 -3.33 13.94 -19.30
CA LEU A 54 -3.71 12.89 -20.26
C LEU A 54 -2.52 12.25 -21.01
N SER A 55 -1.29 12.55 -20.65
CA SER A 55 -0.12 11.90 -21.23
C SER A 55 -0.06 10.42 -20.83
N ARG A 56 0.43 9.60 -21.74
CA ARG A 56 0.71 8.17 -21.48
C ARG A 56 2.16 7.92 -21.08
N ASP A 57 3.02 8.91 -21.21
CA ASP A 57 4.44 8.76 -20.90
C ASP A 57 4.67 8.91 -19.41
N HIS A 58 5.28 7.90 -18.82
CA HIS A 58 5.60 7.90 -17.40
C HIS A 58 6.87 7.11 -17.12
N ALA A 59 7.46 7.38 -15.97
CA ALA A 59 8.54 6.57 -15.42
C ALA A 59 8.11 6.02 -14.06
N TRP A 60 8.72 4.92 -13.63
CA TRP A 60 8.57 4.40 -12.29
C TRP A 60 9.68 4.96 -11.43
N GLU A 61 9.32 5.68 -10.38
CA GLU A 61 10.29 6.26 -9.45
C GLU A 61 10.14 5.67 -8.06
N ARG A 62 11.27 5.46 -7.41
CA ARG A 62 11.32 4.92 -6.06
C ARG A 62 10.78 5.93 -5.06
N SER A 63 9.87 5.49 -4.21
CA SER A 63 9.35 6.27 -3.09
C SER A 63 10.33 6.27 -1.92
N THR A 64 10.22 7.28 -1.06
CA THR A 64 10.90 7.29 0.24
C THR A 64 10.39 6.16 1.14
N GLY A 65 9.17 5.67 0.87
CA GLY A 65 8.50 4.67 1.71
C GLY A 65 7.85 5.25 2.96
N HIS A 66 7.90 6.55 3.15
CA HIS A 66 7.34 7.23 4.31
C HIS A 66 6.07 8.00 3.99
N GLY A 67 5.18 8.06 4.97
CA GLY A 67 3.94 8.83 4.87
C GLY A 67 3.31 9.01 6.22
N THR A 68 2.10 9.57 6.22
CA THR A 68 1.31 9.79 7.43
C THR A 68 -0.10 9.26 7.23
N VAL A 69 -0.71 8.77 8.29
CA VAL A 69 -2.10 8.31 8.25
C VAL A 69 -3.01 9.51 8.00
N TRP A 70 -3.74 9.46 6.88
CA TRP A 70 -4.71 10.48 6.51
C TRP A 70 -6.06 10.20 7.16
N THR A 71 -6.56 8.99 6.95
CA THR A 71 -7.80 8.51 7.55
C THR A 71 -7.74 6.99 7.69
N TRP A 72 -8.66 6.41 8.42
CA TRP A 72 -8.69 4.97 8.63
C TRP A 72 -10.08 4.49 9.02
N THR A 73 -10.26 3.17 8.94
CA THR A 73 -11.41 2.48 9.52
C THR A 73 -10.95 1.19 10.19
N ILE A 74 -11.75 0.71 11.13
CA ILE A 74 -11.50 -0.56 11.80
C ILE A 74 -12.63 -1.52 11.41
N VAL A 75 -12.24 -2.63 10.80
CA VAL A 75 -13.18 -3.68 10.40
C VAL A 75 -13.35 -4.64 11.57
N ARG A 76 -14.58 -4.73 12.06
CA ARG A 76 -14.93 -5.56 13.23
C ARG A 76 -15.81 -6.76 12.88
N GLY A 77 -16.41 -6.77 11.69
CA GLY A 77 -17.25 -7.83 11.20
C GLY A 77 -18.69 -7.37 10.93
N PRO A 78 -19.53 -8.18 10.28
CA PRO A 78 -19.18 -9.49 9.69
C PRO A 78 -18.23 -9.35 8.50
N THR A 79 -17.54 -10.43 8.18
CA THR A 79 -16.50 -10.40 7.15
C THR A 79 -16.50 -11.68 6.31
N LEU A 80 -15.71 -11.66 5.25
CA LEU A 80 -15.49 -12.84 4.42
C LEU A 80 -14.76 -13.94 5.21
N PRO A 81 -14.96 -15.22 4.88
CA PRO A 81 -14.29 -16.32 5.58
C PRO A 81 -12.75 -16.19 5.62
N ALA A 82 -12.15 -15.59 4.58
CA ALA A 82 -10.71 -15.36 4.53
C ALA A 82 -10.18 -14.47 5.66
N PHE A 83 -11.05 -13.69 6.30
CA PHE A 83 -10.68 -12.76 7.38
C PHE A 83 -11.16 -13.21 8.76
N GLU A 84 -11.80 -14.37 8.85
CA GLU A 84 -12.17 -14.95 10.15
C GLU A 84 -10.93 -15.16 11.01
N GLY A 85 -11.03 -14.80 12.29
CA GLY A 85 -9.90 -14.87 13.22
C GLY A 85 -8.86 -13.77 13.05
N LYS A 86 -9.06 -12.84 12.10
CA LYS A 86 -8.17 -11.71 11.85
C LYS A 86 -8.78 -10.38 12.27
N LEU A 87 -9.98 -10.40 12.84
CA LEU A 87 -10.69 -9.21 13.32
C LEU A 87 -10.27 -8.85 14.75
N PRO A 88 -10.27 -7.58 15.12
CA PRO A 88 -10.43 -6.45 14.21
C PRO A 88 -9.17 -6.20 13.39
N TYR A 89 -9.32 -5.65 12.20
CA TYR A 89 -8.16 -5.18 11.43
C TYR A 89 -8.40 -3.75 10.95
N ASN A 90 -7.30 -3.03 10.71
CA ASN A 90 -7.40 -1.66 10.23
C ASN A 90 -7.25 -1.59 8.71
N VAL A 91 -7.87 -0.57 8.13
CA VAL A 91 -7.65 -0.15 6.75
C VAL A 91 -7.31 1.33 6.84
N VAL A 92 -6.12 1.70 6.41
CA VAL A 92 -5.64 3.07 6.48
C VAL A 92 -5.44 3.65 5.09
N ASP A 93 -5.72 4.92 4.94
CA ASP A 93 -5.32 5.72 3.80
C ASP A 93 -4.10 6.53 4.24
N VAL A 94 -2.97 6.25 3.64
CA VAL A 94 -1.69 6.90 3.95
C VAL A 94 -1.38 7.94 2.89
N LEU A 95 -1.16 9.18 3.33
CA LEU A 95 -0.62 10.22 2.46
C LEU A 95 0.90 10.07 2.43
N MET A 96 1.41 9.64 1.28
CA MET A 96 2.83 9.42 1.07
C MET A 96 3.58 10.74 0.85
N ASP A 97 4.89 10.74 1.11
CA ASP A 97 5.75 11.91 0.90
C ASP A 97 5.64 12.47 -0.53
N GLU A 98 5.40 11.60 -1.51
CA GLU A 98 5.23 12.00 -2.92
C GLU A 98 3.88 12.65 -3.23
N GLY A 99 2.99 12.74 -2.25
CA GLY A 99 1.68 13.36 -2.40
C GLY A 99 0.57 12.44 -2.90
N VAL A 100 0.86 11.15 -3.08
CA VAL A 100 -0.13 10.15 -3.45
C VAL A 100 -0.73 9.49 -2.21
N HIS A 101 -1.95 8.98 -2.35
CA HIS A 101 -2.61 8.20 -1.31
C HIS A 101 -2.40 6.71 -1.56
N PHE A 102 -2.19 5.97 -0.49
CA PHE A 102 -2.00 4.52 -0.53
C PHE A 102 -2.86 3.86 0.55
N VAL A 103 -3.76 2.99 0.12
CA VAL A 103 -4.63 2.25 1.05
C VAL A 103 -4.01 0.91 1.39
N SER A 104 -3.78 0.66 2.68
CA SER A 104 -3.24 -0.61 3.17
C SER A 104 -3.59 -0.78 4.65
N GLU A 105 -2.73 -1.45 5.41
CA GLU A 105 -2.90 -1.58 6.86
C GLU A 105 -1.59 -1.26 7.59
N VAL A 106 -1.72 -0.82 8.83
CA VAL A 106 -0.59 -0.63 9.74
C VAL A 106 -0.49 -1.88 10.61
N LEU A 107 0.66 -2.55 10.52
CA LEU A 107 0.94 -3.74 11.30
C LEU A 107 1.36 -3.38 12.73
N ASP A 108 1.10 -4.30 13.66
CA ASP A 108 1.50 -4.17 15.07
C ASP A 108 1.05 -2.84 15.71
N CYS A 109 -0.17 -2.42 15.36
CA CYS A 109 -0.77 -1.21 15.87
C CYS A 109 -2.21 -1.51 16.33
N PRO A 110 -2.49 -1.47 17.64
CA PRO A 110 -3.84 -1.65 18.13
C PRO A 110 -4.79 -0.59 17.58
N PRO A 111 -6.08 -0.93 17.35
CA PRO A 111 -7.03 0.02 16.77
C PRO A 111 -7.11 1.37 17.48
N GLU A 112 -7.02 1.37 18.80
CA GLU A 112 -7.11 2.56 19.64
C GLU A 112 -5.88 3.47 19.56
N GLU A 113 -4.78 2.99 18.97
CA GLU A 113 -3.55 3.75 18.84
C GLU A 113 -3.39 4.42 17.48
N ILE A 114 -4.29 4.11 16.53
CA ILE A 114 -4.24 4.75 15.20
C ILE A 114 -4.81 6.16 15.33
N ARG A 115 -4.11 7.13 14.75
CA ARG A 115 -4.54 8.53 14.72
C ARG A 115 -4.15 9.22 13.43
N ALA A 116 -4.88 10.27 13.07
CA ALA A 116 -4.53 11.12 11.94
C ALA A 116 -3.17 11.77 12.16
N GLY A 117 -2.36 11.83 11.10
CA GLY A 117 -1.02 12.40 11.16
C GLY A 117 0.05 11.46 11.71
N MET A 118 -0.32 10.26 12.14
CA MET A 118 0.65 9.29 12.64
C MET A 118 1.66 8.92 11.55
N PRO A 119 2.97 9.09 11.81
CA PRO A 119 3.97 8.72 10.83
C PRO A 119 4.07 7.21 10.68
N VAL A 120 4.19 6.77 9.43
CA VAL A 120 4.33 5.35 9.09
C VAL A 120 5.40 5.16 8.03
N GLN A 121 5.94 3.96 7.99
CA GLN A 121 6.89 3.55 6.97
C GLN A 121 6.47 2.23 6.34
N THR A 122 6.83 2.08 5.09
CA THR A 122 6.51 0.89 4.30
C THR A 122 7.24 -0.34 4.82
N VAL A 123 6.54 -1.46 4.83
CA VAL A 123 7.12 -2.79 5.02
C VAL A 123 6.58 -3.72 3.94
N PHE A 124 7.37 -4.71 3.58
CA PHE A 124 7.05 -5.66 2.52
C PHE A 124 6.77 -7.02 3.13
N VAL A 125 5.63 -7.60 2.78
CA VAL A 125 5.16 -8.87 3.32
C VAL A 125 4.98 -9.85 2.17
N ALA A 126 5.85 -10.86 2.09
CA ALA A 126 5.72 -11.90 1.08
C ALA A 126 4.45 -12.71 1.33
N ALA A 127 3.53 -12.70 0.36
CA ALA A 127 2.26 -13.41 0.44
C ALA A 127 2.31 -14.74 -0.32
N SER A 128 3.13 -14.81 -1.37
CA SER A 128 3.42 -16.01 -2.14
C SER A 128 4.80 -15.86 -2.76
N ASP A 129 5.23 -16.84 -3.55
CA ASP A 129 6.51 -16.77 -4.27
C ASP A 129 6.52 -15.61 -5.28
N ASP A 130 5.35 -15.23 -5.77
CA ASP A 130 5.21 -14.22 -6.83
C ASP A 130 4.72 -12.86 -6.34
N ILE A 131 4.04 -12.81 -5.19
CA ILE A 131 3.38 -11.59 -4.70
C ILE A 131 3.93 -11.19 -3.35
N THR A 132 4.40 -9.94 -3.27
CA THR A 132 4.75 -9.26 -2.04
C THR A 132 3.78 -8.10 -1.84
N LEU A 133 3.15 -8.06 -0.66
CA LEU A 133 2.22 -7.00 -0.30
C LEU A 133 2.96 -5.85 0.36
N VAL A 134 2.49 -4.65 0.07
CA VAL A 134 3.00 -3.42 0.68
C VAL A 134 2.10 -3.07 1.86
N LYS A 135 2.68 -3.06 3.04
CA LYS A 135 2.03 -2.73 4.30
C LYS A 135 2.79 -1.58 4.97
N PHE A 136 2.32 -1.17 6.12
CA PHE A 136 2.98 -0.12 6.90
C PHE A 136 3.21 -0.56 8.33
N ARG A 137 4.15 0.09 8.99
CA ARG A 137 4.34 0.06 10.43
C ARG A 137 4.52 1.48 10.93
N ARG A 138 4.34 1.68 12.23
CA ARG A 138 4.59 2.98 12.84
C ARG A 138 6.05 3.35 12.65
N ALA A 139 6.31 4.62 12.30
CA ALA A 139 7.64 5.19 12.21
C ALA A 139 7.93 6.07 13.42
N ALA A 140 9.21 6.35 13.65
CA ALA A 140 9.61 7.31 14.68
C ALA A 140 9.15 8.72 14.28
N GLU A 141 8.67 9.48 15.26
CA GLU A 141 8.27 10.88 15.05
C GLU A 141 9.49 11.80 14.97
#